data_4857b751f38f153e13c13496a8ac20d9
#
_entry.id   4857b751f38f153e13c13496a8ac20d9
#
_cell.length_a   1.000
_cell.length_b   1.000
_cell.length_c   1.000
_cell.angle_alpha   90.00
_cell.angle_beta   90.00
_cell.angle_gamma   90.00
#
_symmetry.space_group_name_H-M   'P 1'
#
loop_
_entity.id
_entity.type
_entity.pdbx_description
1 polymer ?
#
loop_
_entity_poly.entity_id
_entity_poly.type
_entity_poly.pdbx_seq_one_letter_code
_entity_poly.pdbx_strand_id
1 'polypeptide(L)'
;MEFWDNYIVYNSGEVFSKKRKKFLKQRNDKDGYKRVDLTNKDKVRKTFLIHKLVAIVYMNFKPQTDLVIDHIDDNRINNYLHNLQIITRQQNSRKIKYSNKKNGMPKGVSCNKKKNKFYANIRIDGTLCFLGCYNTMEEARDKYMEKYTELMIGVLNY
;
A
#
# COMPACT_ATOMS: atom_id res chain seq x y z
N MET A 1 17.23 -15.64 -8.54
CA MET A 1 16.89 -14.21 -8.40
C MET A 1 18.09 -13.49 -7.82
N GLU A 2 18.85 -12.82 -8.68
CA GLU A 2 20.23 -12.38 -8.42
C GLU A 2 20.42 -11.21 -7.41
N PHE A 3 19.33 -10.55 -6.98
CA PHE A 3 19.45 -9.37 -6.09
C PHE A 3 19.14 -9.64 -4.63
N TRP A 4 18.44 -10.72 -4.30
CA TRP A 4 17.81 -10.90 -2.99
C TRP A 4 18.74 -11.36 -1.89
N ASP A 5 19.82 -12.08 -2.19
CA ASP A 5 20.70 -12.68 -1.17
C ASP A 5 21.36 -11.65 -0.25
N ASN A 6 21.58 -10.43 -0.76
CA ASN A 6 22.29 -9.36 -0.06
C ASN A 6 21.37 -8.36 0.64
N TYR A 7 20.03 -8.52 0.51
CA TYR A 7 19.06 -7.55 1.03
C TYR A 7 17.95 -8.24 1.80
N ILE A 8 17.37 -7.52 2.76
CA ILE A 8 16.14 -7.88 3.45
C ILE A 8 15.15 -6.78 3.16
N VAL A 9 13.99 -7.14 2.62
CA VAL A 9 12.85 -6.24 2.43
C VAL A 9 11.89 -6.47 3.58
N TYR A 10 11.53 -5.41 4.30
CA TYR A 10 10.57 -5.48 5.40
C TYR A 10 9.15 -5.18 4.92
N ASN A 11 8.17 -5.65 5.66
CA ASN A 11 6.75 -5.38 5.40
C ASN A 11 6.37 -3.89 5.55
N SER A 12 7.21 -3.09 6.22
CA SER A 12 7.13 -1.62 6.28
C SER A 12 7.58 -0.93 4.99
N GLY A 13 8.18 -1.67 4.05
CA GLY A 13 8.81 -1.14 2.84
C GLY A 13 10.26 -0.72 3.04
N GLU A 14 10.83 -0.86 4.23
CA GLU A 14 12.26 -0.62 4.46
C GLU A 14 13.10 -1.73 3.81
N VAL A 15 14.31 -1.37 3.36
CA VAL A 15 15.24 -2.31 2.74
C VAL A 15 16.58 -2.25 3.47
N PHE A 16 16.99 -3.37 4.04
CA PHE A 16 18.26 -3.50 4.75
C PHE A 16 19.30 -4.19 3.87
N SER A 17 20.51 -3.64 3.82
CA SER A 17 21.64 -4.25 3.14
C SER A 17 22.48 -5.08 4.12
N LYS A 18 22.49 -6.40 3.96
CA LYS A 18 23.32 -7.32 4.77
C LYS A 18 24.81 -6.99 4.66
N LYS A 19 25.30 -6.67 3.45
CA LYS A 19 26.70 -6.32 3.18
C LYS A 19 27.11 -5.02 3.86
N ARG A 20 26.23 -3.98 3.81
CA ARG A 20 26.52 -2.66 4.40
C ARG A 20 26.09 -2.54 5.86
N LYS A 21 25.38 -3.55 6.39
CA LYS A 21 24.81 -3.58 7.74
C LYS A 21 23.98 -2.33 8.09
N LYS A 22 23.20 -1.83 7.13
CA LYS A 22 22.36 -0.64 7.31
C LYS A 22 21.14 -0.64 6.38
N PHE A 23 20.14 0.14 6.77
CA PHE A 23 19.01 0.46 5.91
C PHE A 23 19.44 1.34 4.72
N LEU A 24 18.86 1.06 3.56
CA LEU A 24 19.15 1.81 2.34
C LEU A 24 18.30 3.09 2.30
N LYS A 25 18.93 4.19 1.88
CA LYS A 25 18.22 5.44 1.62
C LYS A 25 17.29 5.28 0.42
N GLN A 26 16.02 5.58 0.63
CA GLN A 26 15.01 5.61 -0.41
C GLN A 26 14.89 7.02 -0.99
N ARG A 27 14.50 7.12 -2.26
CA ARG A 27 14.28 8.36 -2.97
C ARG A 27 12.89 8.33 -3.62
N ASN A 28 12.28 9.49 -3.80
CA ASN A 28 11.06 9.57 -4.61
C ASN A 28 11.44 9.64 -6.10
N ASP A 29 10.64 9.00 -6.95
CA ASP A 29 10.71 9.23 -8.39
C ASP A 29 9.87 10.46 -8.80
N LYS A 30 9.82 10.74 -10.09
CA LYS A 30 9.06 11.87 -10.65
C LYS A 30 7.54 11.74 -10.41
N ASP A 31 7.05 10.53 -10.23
CA ASP A 31 5.64 10.22 -10.01
C ASP A 31 5.28 10.10 -8.53
N GLY A 32 6.23 10.36 -7.62
CA GLY A 32 6.05 10.34 -6.17
C GLY A 32 6.18 8.95 -5.52
N TYR A 33 6.58 7.92 -6.27
CA TYR A 33 6.82 6.59 -5.70
C TYR A 33 8.20 6.49 -5.05
N LYS A 34 8.27 5.79 -3.92
CA LYS A 34 9.56 5.46 -3.31
C LYS A 34 10.31 4.39 -4.10
N ARG A 35 11.61 4.62 -4.30
CA ARG A 35 12.53 3.70 -4.99
C ARG A 35 13.84 3.53 -4.24
N VAL A 36 14.50 2.41 -4.49
CA VAL A 36 15.81 2.05 -3.94
C VAL A 36 16.69 1.44 -5.03
N ASP A 37 17.99 1.66 -4.92
CA ASP A 37 18.97 1.03 -5.82
C ASP A 37 19.57 -0.19 -5.15
N LEU A 38 19.47 -1.33 -5.81
CA LEU A 38 20.09 -2.59 -5.40
C LEU A 38 21.20 -2.95 -6.38
N THR A 39 22.23 -3.63 -5.87
CA THR A 39 23.39 -4.08 -6.66
C THR A 39 23.52 -5.59 -6.50
N ASN A 40 23.60 -6.33 -7.59
CA ASN A 40 23.79 -7.78 -7.56
C ASN A 40 25.27 -8.17 -7.33
N LYS A 41 25.57 -9.47 -7.38
CA LYS A 41 26.91 -10.03 -7.19
C LYS A 41 27.88 -9.54 -8.27
N ASP A 42 27.41 -9.32 -9.49
CA ASP A 42 28.19 -8.87 -10.64
C ASP A 42 28.37 -7.34 -10.68
N LYS A 43 28.08 -6.66 -9.57
CA LYS A 43 28.14 -5.19 -9.42
C LYS A 43 27.15 -4.43 -10.33
N VAL A 44 26.19 -5.10 -10.96
CA VAL A 44 25.13 -4.46 -11.75
C VAL A 44 24.13 -3.81 -10.80
N ARG A 45 23.91 -2.50 -10.97
CA ARG A 45 22.96 -1.70 -10.18
C ARG A 45 21.62 -1.58 -10.92
N LYS A 46 20.53 -1.87 -10.22
CA LYS A 46 19.16 -1.65 -10.71
C LYS A 46 18.32 -0.90 -9.69
N THR A 47 17.44 -0.05 -10.17
CA THR A 47 16.48 0.71 -9.35
C THR A 47 15.16 -0.05 -9.28
N PHE A 48 14.63 -0.18 -8.08
CA PHE A 48 13.38 -0.86 -7.81
C PHE A 48 12.40 0.07 -7.09
N LEU A 49 11.12 -0.02 -7.43
CA LEU A 49 10.05 0.63 -6.68
C LEU A 49 9.78 -0.18 -5.40
N ILE A 50 9.65 0.51 -4.27
CA ILE A 50 9.50 -0.16 -2.95
C ILE A 50 8.24 -1.01 -2.90
N HIS A 51 7.08 -0.50 -3.31
CA HIS A 51 5.84 -1.28 -3.33
C HIS A 51 5.96 -2.58 -4.14
N LYS A 52 6.74 -2.55 -5.25
CA LYS A 52 6.99 -3.77 -6.05
C LYS A 52 7.84 -4.76 -5.30
N LEU A 53 8.86 -4.31 -4.55
CA LEU A 53 9.69 -5.19 -3.73
C LEU A 53 8.86 -5.86 -2.64
N VAL A 54 8.05 -5.09 -1.92
CA VAL A 54 7.15 -5.61 -0.88
C VAL A 54 6.18 -6.63 -1.47
N ALA A 55 5.53 -6.31 -2.58
CA ALA A 55 4.57 -7.22 -3.21
C ALA A 55 5.22 -8.51 -3.74
N ILE A 56 6.43 -8.45 -4.29
CA ILE A 56 7.16 -9.65 -4.74
C ILE A 56 7.48 -10.56 -3.54
N VAL A 57 7.96 -9.98 -2.44
CA VAL A 57 8.41 -10.75 -1.27
C VAL A 57 7.25 -11.33 -0.47
N TYR A 58 6.20 -10.56 -0.24
CA TYR A 58 5.13 -10.91 0.71
C TYR A 58 3.81 -11.33 0.04
N MET A 59 3.57 -10.94 -1.22
CA MET A 59 2.30 -11.20 -1.92
C MET A 59 2.48 -12.11 -3.15
N ASN A 60 3.67 -12.69 -3.34
CA ASN A 60 4.01 -13.51 -4.52
C ASN A 60 3.68 -12.83 -5.87
N PHE A 61 3.83 -11.51 -5.93
CA PHE A 61 3.53 -10.73 -7.13
C PHE A 61 4.52 -11.05 -8.26
N LYS A 62 3.98 -11.35 -9.44
CA LYS A 62 4.77 -11.60 -10.66
C LYS A 62 4.65 -10.40 -11.60
N PRO A 63 5.74 -9.64 -11.88
CA PRO A 63 5.70 -8.40 -12.67
C PRO A 63 5.22 -8.53 -14.13
N GLN A 64 5.15 -9.74 -14.65
CA GLN A 64 4.80 -10.03 -16.07
C GLN A 64 3.31 -10.31 -16.29
N THR A 65 2.45 -9.96 -15.34
CA THR A 65 1.00 -10.17 -15.43
C THR A 65 0.27 -8.86 -15.74
N ASP A 66 -1.02 -8.96 -16.10
CA ASP A 66 -1.91 -7.80 -16.24
C ASP A 66 -2.32 -7.18 -14.89
N LEU A 67 -1.76 -7.72 -13.81
CA LEU A 67 -1.96 -7.22 -12.47
C LEU A 67 -1.04 -6.04 -12.17
N VAL A 68 -1.53 -5.14 -11.34
CA VAL A 68 -0.78 -3.99 -10.84
C VAL A 68 -0.89 -3.93 -9.32
N ILE A 69 0.13 -3.30 -8.71
CA ILE A 69 0.11 -3.04 -7.28
C ILE A 69 -0.47 -1.65 -7.08
N ASP A 70 -1.45 -1.56 -6.20
CA ASP A 70 -2.16 -0.34 -5.87
C ASP A 70 -2.01 -0.02 -4.37
N HIS A 71 -1.94 1.27 -4.04
CA HIS A 71 -1.95 1.75 -2.67
C HIS A 71 -3.39 2.00 -2.24
N ILE A 72 -3.84 1.31 -1.19
CA ILE A 72 -5.24 1.34 -0.74
C ILE A 72 -5.64 2.75 -0.30
N ASP A 73 -4.74 3.47 0.36
CA ASP A 73 -4.94 4.85 0.83
C ASP A 73 -4.62 5.93 -0.22
N ASP A 74 -4.28 5.53 -1.46
CA ASP A 74 -3.81 6.40 -2.55
C ASP A 74 -2.48 7.14 -2.27
N ASN A 75 -1.80 6.84 -1.14
CA ASN A 75 -0.53 7.44 -0.77
C ASN A 75 0.65 6.61 -1.28
N ARG A 76 1.29 7.06 -2.36
CA ARG A 76 2.39 6.38 -3.05
C ARG A 76 3.66 6.19 -2.22
N ILE A 77 3.78 6.89 -1.10
CA ILE A 77 4.93 6.75 -0.19
C ILE A 77 4.66 5.78 0.96
N ASN A 78 3.41 5.39 1.20
CA ASN A 78 3.00 4.44 2.22
C ASN A 78 3.09 3.00 1.66
N ASN A 79 4.26 2.38 1.79
CA ASN A 79 4.55 1.07 1.21
C ASN A 79 4.43 -0.08 2.23
N TYR A 80 3.74 0.13 3.35
CA TYR A 80 3.40 -0.96 4.27
C TYR A 80 2.59 -2.03 3.56
N LEU A 81 2.90 -3.30 3.83
CA LEU A 81 2.23 -4.45 3.21
C LEU A 81 0.70 -4.37 3.29
N HIS A 82 0.14 -4.01 4.45
CA HIS A 82 -1.30 -3.88 4.67
C HIS A 82 -1.95 -2.76 3.84
N ASN A 83 -1.16 -1.82 3.31
CA ASN A 83 -1.64 -0.75 2.44
C ASN A 83 -1.53 -1.09 0.94
N LEU A 84 -0.98 -2.26 0.59
CA LEU A 84 -0.80 -2.68 -0.79
C LEU A 84 -1.82 -3.74 -1.17
N GLN A 85 -2.34 -3.66 -2.38
CA GLN A 85 -3.21 -4.68 -2.97
C GLN A 85 -2.80 -4.97 -4.41
N ILE A 86 -3.04 -6.21 -4.84
CA ILE A 86 -2.83 -6.63 -6.24
C ILE A 86 -4.20 -6.61 -6.92
N ILE A 87 -4.33 -5.81 -7.96
CA ILE A 87 -5.58 -5.62 -8.71
C ILE A 87 -5.31 -5.62 -10.21
N THR A 88 -6.35 -5.79 -11.01
CA THR A 88 -6.24 -5.65 -12.47
C THR A 88 -6.08 -4.17 -12.86
N ARG A 89 -5.49 -3.93 -14.04
CA ARG A 89 -5.41 -2.56 -14.61
C ARG A 89 -6.79 -1.94 -14.76
N GLN A 90 -7.82 -2.74 -15.10
CA GLN A 90 -9.18 -2.26 -15.22
C GLN A 90 -9.76 -1.78 -13.89
N GLN A 91 -9.54 -2.55 -12.81
CA GLN A 91 -9.95 -2.16 -11.45
C GLN A 91 -9.23 -0.89 -10.99
N ASN A 92 -7.92 -0.79 -11.24
CA ASN A 92 -7.15 0.41 -10.93
C ASN A 92 -7.66 1.64 -11.68
N SER A 93 -7.97 1.52 -12.98
CA SER A 93 -8.55 2.60 -13.77
C SER A 93 -9.93 3.05 -13.26
N ARG A 94 -10.74 2.11 -12.77
CA ARG A 94 -12.02 2.45 -12.12
C ARG A 94 -11.81 3.18 -10.80
N LYS A 95 -10.83 2.77 -9.99
CA LYS A 95 -10.47 3.44 -8.72
C LYS A 95 -10.14 4.92 -8.94
N ILE A 96 -9.34 5.23 -9.96
CA ILE A 96 -8.95 6.61 -10.30
C ILE A 96 -10.18 7.49 -10.58
N LYS A 97 -11.23 6.95 -11.21
CA LYS A 97 -12.50 7.69 -11.45
C LYS A 97 -13.27 7.99 -10.16
N TYR A 98 -13.09 7.18 -9.11
CA TYR A 98 -13.76 7.36 -7.82
C TYR A 98 -12.93 8.19 -6.83
N SER A 99 -11.59 8.17 -6.90
CA SER A 99 -10.70 8.92 -6.01
C SER A 99 -10.67 10.42 -6.31
N ASN A 100 -11.11 10.84 -7.51
CA ASN A 100 -11.32 12.24 -7.88
C ASN A 100 -12.54 12.89 -7.21
N LYS A 101 -13.05 12.35 -6.10
CA LYS A 101 -13.99 13.06 -5.25
C LYS A 101 -13.32 14.31 -4.69
N LYS A 102 -13.89 15.46 -5.01
CA LYS A 102 -13.46 16.82 -4.64
C LYS A 102 -13.16 17.10 -3.15
N ASN A 103 -13.21 16.11 -2.27
CA ASN A 103 -13.19 16.31 -0.83
C ASN A 103 -11.92 15.81 -0.12
N GLY A 104 -10.93 15.23 -0.81
CA GLY A 104 -9.66 14.77 -0.20
C GLY A 104 -9.79 13.72 0.90
N MET A 105 -10.98 13.07 1.04
CA MET A 105 -11.21 12.09 2.09
C MET A 105 -10.64 10.72 1.72
N PRO A 106 -9.96 10.03 2.65
CA PRO A 106 -9.52 8.64 2.46
C PRO A 106 -10.69 7.70 2.16
N LYS A 107 -10.37 6.56 1.53
CA LYS A 107 -11.37 5.51 1.28
C LYS A 107 -12.02 5.08 2.59
N GLY A 108 -13.34 4.94 2.57
CA GLY A 108 -14.10 4.53 3.76
C GLY A 108 -14.31 5.62 4.81
N VAL A 109 -13.74 6.82 4.63
CA VAL A 109 -13.91 7.94 5.54
C VAL A 109 -14.87 8.99 4.95
N SER A 110 -15.73 9.52 5.77
CA SER A 110 -16.61 10.65 5.45
C SER A 110 -16.61 11.67 6.60
N CYS A 111 -16.77 12.96 6.26
CA CYS A 111 -16.81 14.04 7.25
C CYS A 111 -18.24 14.57 7.40
N ASN A 112 -18.68 14.68 8.64
CA ASN A 112 -19.86 15.47 8.98
C ASN A 112 -19.43 16.86 9.42
N LYS A 113 -19.48 17.82 8.49
CA LYS A 113 -19.04 19.20 8.74
C LYS A 113 -19.82 19.90 9.85
N LYS A 114 -21.12 19.58 10.05
CA LYS A 114 -21.95 20.17 11.09
C LYS A 114 -21.53 19.75 12.50
N LYS A 115 -21.09 18.50 12.65
CA LYS A 115 -20.65 17.93 13.94
C LYS A 115 -19.13 17.93 14.09
N ASN A 116 -18.38 18.38 13.07
CA ASN A 116 -16.91 18.32 13.01
C ASN A 116 -16.38 16.91 13.39
N LYS A 117 -16.98 15.88 12.80
CA LYS A 117 -16.66 14.47 13.06
C LYS A 117 -16.39 13.71 11.79
N PHE A 118 -15.54 12.69 11.90
CA PHE A 118 -15.19 11.77 10.82
C PHE A 118 -15.82 10.39 11.09
N TYR A 119 -16.42 9.82 10.07
CA TYR A 119 -17.03 8.49 10.13
C TYR A 119 -16.24 7.50 9.30
N ALA A 120 -15.92 6.34 9.88
CA ALA A 120 -15.35 5.22 9.15
C ALA A 120 -16.44 4.23 8.77
N ASN A 121 -16.46 3.82 7.49
CA ASN A 121 -17.41 2.85 6.96
C ASN A 121 -16.69 1.91 6.00
N ILE A 122 -17.06 0.63 6.01
CA ILE A 122 -16.56 -0.36 5.06
C ILE A 122 -17.74 -1.10 4.43
N ARG A 123 -17.59 -1.54 3.18
CA ARG A 123 -18.59 -2.38 2.52
C ARG A 123 -18.13 -3.83 2.52
N ILE A 124 -18.92 -4.71 3.14
CA ILE A 124 -18.69 -6.16 3.23
C ILE A 124 -19.87 -6.84 2.52
N ASP A 125 -19.61 -7.64 1.50
CA ASP A 125 -20.62 -8.37 0.71
C ASP A 125 -21.79 -7.48 0.27
N GLY A 126 -21.47 -6.28 -0.20
CA GLY A 126 -22.46 -5.32 -0.66
C GLY A 126 -23.11 -4.47 0.46
N THR A 127 -22.99 -4.87 1.73
CA THR A 127 -23.58 -4.19 2.89
C THR A 127 -22.61 -3.14 3.45
N LEU A 128 -23.13 -1.93 3.73
CA LEU A 128 -22.35 -0.86 4.34
C LEU A 128 -22.29 -1.06 5.86
N CYS A 129 -21.11 -1.32 6.40
CA CYS A 129 -20.85 -1.48 7.83
C CYS A 129 -20.24 -0.20 8.40
N PHE A 130 -20.86 0.34 9.45
CA PHE A 130 -20.34 1.49 10.18
C PHE A 130 -19.28 1.03 11.20
N LEU A 131 -18.08 1.65 11.15
CA LEU A 131 -16.94 1.28 12.00
C LEU A 131 -16.75 2.23 13.18
N GLY A 132 -17.35 3.42 13.13
CA GLY A 132 -17.26 4.38 14.22
C GLY A 132 -17.23 5.84 13.78
N CYS A 133 -17.27 6.72 14.79
CA CYS A 133 -17.21 8.17 14.69
C CYS A 133 -16.00 8.67 15.45
N TYR A 134 -15.17 9.50 14.82
CA TYR A 134 -13.85 9.91 15.29
C TYR A 134 -13.68 11.43 15.27
N ASN A 135 -12.72 11.93 16.04
CA ASN A 135 -12.43 13.35 16.09
C ASN A 135 -11.51 13.79 14.96
N THR A 136 -10.66 12.88 14.46
CA THR A 136 -9.70 13.16 13.38
C THR A 136 -9.95 12.26 12.17
N MET A 137 -9.48 12.71 11.02
CA MET A 137 -9.54 11.95 9.79
C MET A 137 -8.61 10.73 9.86
N GLU A 138 -7.47 10.88 10.52
CA GLU A 138 -6.46 9.85 10.73
C GLU A 138 -7.02 8.68 11.53
N GLU A 139 -7.67 8.94 12.66
CA GLU A 139 -8.32 7.91 13.48
C GLU A 139 -9.36 7.11 12.67
N ALA A 140 -10.20 7.81 11.92
CA ALA A 140 -11.22 7.16 11.08
C ALA A 140 -10.58 6.30 9.96
N ARG A 141 -9.49 6.79 9.34
CA ARG A 141 -8.72 6.04 8.35
C ARG A 141 -8.09 4.80 8.94
N ASP A 142 -7.46 4.94 10.11
CA ASP A 142 -6.75 3.83 10.75
C ASP A 142 -7.73 2.72 11.14
N LYS A 143 -8.92 3.08 11.62
CA LYS A 143 -9.98 2.08 11.90
C LYS A 143 -10.50 1.40 10.65
N TYR A 144 -10.63 2.14 9.54
CA TYR A 144 -10.96 1.53 8.24
C TYR A 144 -9.89 0.53 7.82
N MET A 145 -8.61 0.89 7.94
CA MET A 145 -7.48 0.05 7.53
C MET A 145 -7.35 -1.21 8.40
N GLU A 146 -7.55 -1.09 9.72
CA GLU A 146 -7.59 -2.22 10.64
C GLU A 146 -8.63 -3.25 10.18
N LYS A 147 -9.88 -2.80 9.98
CA LYS A 147 -10.97 -3.69 9.55
C LYS A 147 -10.75 -4.27 8.15
N TYR A 148 -10.20 -3.48 7.23
CA TYR A 148 -9.85 -3.95 5.90
C TYR A 148 -8.78 -5.06 5.96
N THR A 149 -7.76 -4.91 6.80
CA THR A 149 -6.69 -5.89 7.00
C THR A 149 -7.23 -7.19 7.60
N GLU A 150 -8.10 -7.12 8.61
CA GLU A 150 -8.76 -8.30 9.19
C GLU A 150 -9.50 -9.11 8.13
N LEU A 151 -10.28 -8.44 7.27
CA LEU A 151 -11.04 -9.08 6.19
C LEU A 151 -10.12 -9.75 5.17
N MET A 152 -8.99 -9.11 4.84
CA MET A 152 -8.02 -9.65 3.88
C MET A 152 -7.27 -10.86 4.45
N ILE A 153 -6.93 -10.85 5.74
CA ILE A 153 -6.28 -11.99 6.42
C ILE A 153 -7.26 -13.17 6.54
N GLY A 154 -8.54 -12.91 6.83
CA GLY A 154 -9.59 -13.93 6.90
C GLY A 154 -9.80 -14.68 5.57
N VAL A 155 -9.57 -14.03 4.43
CA VAL A 155 -9.67 -14.64 3.09
C VAL A 155 -8.47 -15.53 2.75
N LEU A 156 -7.31 -15.31 3.39
CA LEU A 156 -6.08 -16.08 3.13
C LEU A 156 -6.00 -17.39 3.93
N ASN A 157 -6.93 -17.64 4.85
CA ASN A 157 -6.97 -18.83 5.72
C ASN A 157 -8.01 -19.88 5.29
N TYR A 158 -8.51 -19.82 4.03
CA TYR A 158 -9.39 -20.83 3.41
C TYR A 158 -8.77 -21.41 2.15
#